data_b1929b2ef6b004f528d4a0dc6af81c91
#
_entry.id   b1929b2ef6b004f528d4a0dc6af81c91
#
_cell.length_a   1.000
_cell.length_b   1.000
_cell.length_c   1.000
_cell.angle_alpha   90.00
_cell.angle_beta   90.00
_cell.angle_gamma   90.00
#
_symmetry.space_group_name_H-M   'P 1'
#
loop_
_entity.id
_entity.type
_entity.pdbx_description
1 polymer ?
#
loop_
_entity_poly.entity_id
_entity_poly.type
_entity_poly.pdbx_seq_one_letter_code
_entity_poly.pdbx_strand_id
1 'polypeptide(L)'
;MIFRHCVFRKPRPGFWEYLQKYKNDGLEIDMKNSFYCGDAAGRIRIKGKKDFSCSDRLFAKNVGVKFYVPEELFLNKTSNEEIAWPKFDPKKLLENPLPQLLDPPNSDLTKTHQEVILMVGVQGSGKSFFAEKYLQTSGYAVISNDKIGSRDKSLNVLKKVLSSGKSAVIDNTHVNPEAREKFIKLAKQHNVSSRCFLMNTCPAQARHNITYREIIDKEHAHIGEPIINGYLSKFKEPTLDEGFDEIIKVNVLPDFKYEQHQALYFMHLLEK
;
A
#
# COMPACT_ATOMS: atom_id res chain seq x y z
N MET A 1 8.40 -15.14 16.18
CA MET A 1 8.28 -13.94 15.28
C MET A 1 8.66 -14.21 13.82
N ILE A 2 8.85 -15.45 13.40
CA ILE A 2 9.50 -15.87 12.14
C ILE A 2 8.52 -16.05 10.95
N PHE A 3 7.20 -16.02 11.17
CA PHE A 3 6.25 -16.49 10.15
C PHE A 3 5.38 -15.42 9.46
N ARG A 4 5.52 -14.12 9.78
CA ARG A 4 4.64 -13.08 9.20
C ARG A 4 4.88 -12.86 7.70
N HIS A 5 6.10 -13.06 7.22
CA HIS A 5 6.47 -12.83 5.80
C HIS A 5 6.63 -14.14 5.00
N CYS A 6 6.17 -15.27 5.56
CA CYS A 6 6.29 -16.56 4.92
C CYS A 6 5.22 -16.72 3.84
N VAL A 7 5.61 -17.01 2.59
CA VAL A 7 4.70 -17.32 1.49
C VAL A 7 3.79 -18.52 1.77
N PHE A 8 4.16 -19.37 2.71
CA PHE A 8 3.39 -20.55 3.15
C PHE A 8 2.26 -20.23 4.12
N ARG A 9 2.20 -19.02 4.70
CA ARG A 9 1.10 -18.66 5.58
C ARG A 9 -0.13 -18.24 4.78
N LYS A 10 -1.27 -18.86 5.01
CA LYS A 10 -2.56 -18.45 4.44
C LYS A 10 -2.84 -16.96 4.74
N PRO A 11 -3.41 -16.22 3.81
CA PRO A 11 -4.03 -16.65 2.54
C PRO A 11 -3.07 -16.86 1.36
N ARG A 12 -1.75 -16.78 1.54
CA ARG A 12 -0.76 -16.93 0.46
C ARG A 12 -0.67 -18.39 0.00
N PRO A 13 -0.49 -18.65 -1.32
CA PRO A 13 -0.63 -19.97 -1.91
C PRO A 13 0.61 -20.87 -1.80
N GLY A 14 1.68 -20.49 -1.10
CA GLY A 14 2.95 -21.19 -1.11
C GLY A 14 2.89 -22.70 -0.81
N PHE A 15 1.96 -23.14 0.08
CA PHE A 15 1.76 -24.58 0.30
C PHE A 15 1.13 -25.28 -0.91
N TRP A 16 0.22 -24.62 -1.62
CA TRP A 16 -0.38 -25.15 -2.83
C TRP A 16 0.66 -25.28 -3.95
N GLU A 17 1.44 -24.24 -4.15
CA GLU A 17 2.53 -24.24 -5.13
C GLU A 17 3.57 -25.32 -4.82
N TYR A 18 3.91 -25.49 -3.54
CA TYR A 18 4.80 -26.55 -3.10
C TYR A 18 4.22 -27.96 -3.33
N LEU A 19 2.93 -28.17 -3.02
CA LEU A 19 2.23 -29.41 -3.30
C LEU A 19 2.28 -29.72 -4.80
N GLN A 20 1.86 -28.77 -5.62
CA GLN A 20 1.79 -28.92 -7.08
C GLN A 20 3.15 -29.27 -7.68
N LYS A 21 4.21 -28.61 -7.21
CA LYS A 21 5.56 -28.78 -7.78
C LYS A 21 6.30 -30.02 -7.28
N TYR A 22 6.11 -30.40 -6.01
CA TYR A 22 6.98 -31.36 -5.37
C TYR A 22 6.27 -32.56 -4.71
N LYS A 23 4.96 -32.52 -4.55
CA LYS A 23 4.22 -33.51 -3.77
C LYS A 23 2.99 -34.07 -4.51
N ASN A 24 2.91 -33.85 -5.80
CA ASN A 24 1.82 -34.35 -6.64
C ASN A 24 2.35 -35.30 -7.75
N ASP A 25 3.52 -35.89 -7.56
CA ASP A 25 4.14 -36.89 -8.45
C ASP A 25 4.14 -36.46 -9.93
N GLY A 26 4.23 -35.15 -10.21
CA GLY A 26 4.21 -34.58 -11.56
C GLY A 26 2.83 -34.57 -12.24
N LEU A 27 1.79 -34.97 -11.52
CA LEU A 27 0.42 -34.93 -12.04
C LEU A 27 -0.11 -33.50 -12.05
N GLU A 28 -0.79 -33.13 -13.14
CA GLU A 28 -1.49 -31.86 -13.22
C GLU A 28 -2.72 -31.87 -12.29
N ILE A 29 -2.89 -30.83 -11.50
CA ILE A 29 -4.06 -30.70 -10.61
C ILE A 29 -5.27 -30.24 -11.43
N ASP A 30 -6.35 -31.01 -11.38
CA ASP A 30 -7.64 -30.60 -11.94
C ASP A 30 -8.25 -29.48 -11.09
N MET A 31 -7.92 -28.23 -11.43
CA MET A 31 -8.36 -27.04 -10.72
C MET A 31 -9.89 -26.91 -10.68
N LYS A 32 -10.58 -27.39 -11.72
CA LYS A 32 -12.05 -27.27 -11.85
C LYS A 32 -12.79 -28.17 -10.85
N ASN A 33 -12.24 -29.37 -10.63
CA ASN A 33 -12.81 -30.34 -9.70
C ASN A 33 -12.15 -30.33 -8.31
N SER A 34 -11.11 -29.51 -8.14
CA SER A 34 -10.47 -29.32 -6.83
C SER A 34 -11.22 -28.30 -5.99
N PHE A 35 -11.14 -28.47 -4.69
CA PHE A 35 -11.72 -27.53 -3.73
C PHE A 35 -10.85 -27.42 -2.48
N TYR A 36 -11.08 -26.36 -1.72
CA TYR A 36 -10.48 -26.16 -0.41
C TYR A 36 -11.57 -26.06 0.66
N CYS A 37 -11.41 -26.77 1.77
CA CYS A 37 -12.32 -26.73 2.90
C CYS A 37 -11.61 -26.17 4.14
N GLY A 38 -12.22 -25.19 4.82
CA GLY A 38 -11.68 -24.61 6.03
C GLY A 38 -12.68 -23.79 6.82
N ASP A 39 -12.40 -23.55 8.10
CA ASP A 39 -13.26 -22.86 9.05
C ASP A 39 -12.96 -21.36 9.19
N ALA A 40 -11.76 -20.92 8.79
CA ALA A 40 -11.41 -19.50 8.73
C ALA A 40 -12.04 -18.83 7.49
N ALA A 41 -13.36 -18.77 7.48
CA ALA A 41 -14.20 -18.39 6.33
C ALA A 41 -14.67 -16.93 6.36
N GLY A 42 -14.38 -16.20 7.44
CA GLY A 42 -14.76 -14.79 7.60
C GLY A 42 -16.24 -14.56 7.89
N ARG A 43 -17.00 -15.58 8.33
CA ARG A 43 -18.43 -15.49 8.57
C ARG A 43 -18.78 -14.55 9.72
N ILE A 44 -19.78 -13.70 9.52
CA ILE A 44 -20.40 -12.88 10.56
C ILE A 44 -21.67 -13.63 11.00
N ARG A 45 -21.62 -14.31 12.15
CA ARG A 45 -22.75 -15.08 12.65
C ARG A 45 -23.70 -14.18 13.43
N ILE A 46 -25.01 -14.27 13.10
CA ILE A 46 -26.07 -13.54 13.82
C ILE A 46 -26.19 -14.05 15.27
N LYS A 47 -26.01 -15.38 15.46
CA LYS A 47 -25.92 -16.01 16.79
C LYS A 47 -24.64 -16.85 16.84
N GLY A 48 -23.72 -16.48 17.72
CA GLY A 48 -22.45 -17.20 17.91
C GLY A 48 -21.23 -16.32 17.72
N LYS A 49 -20.05 -16.95 17.74
CA LYS A 49 -18.76 -16.25 17.59
C LYS A 49 -18.49 -16.02 16.10
N LYS A 50 -18.08 -14.80 15.76
CA LYS A 50 -17.49 -14.46 14.46
C LYS A 50 -16.30 -15.38 14.18
N ASP A 51 -16.10 -15.80 12.94
CA ASP A 51 -14.90 -16.52 12.54
C ASP A 51 -13.65 -15.70 12.86
N PHE A 52 -12.61 -16.38 13.26
CA PHE A 52 -11.34 -15.76 13.66
C PHE A 52 -10.71 -14.94 12.52
N SER A 53 -10.75 -15.47 11.30
CA SER A 53 -10.22 -14.81 10.11
C SER A 53 -10.94 -15.27 8.85
N CYS A 54 -10.58 -14.68 7.68
CA CYS A 54 -11.04 -15.08 6.36
C CYS A 54 -9.94 -15.82 5.56
N SER A 55 -8.89 -16.30 6.23
CA SER A 55 -7.67 -16.78 5.57
C SER A 55 -7.88 -18.00 4.69
N ASP A 56 -8.78 -18.92 5.04
CA ASP A 56 -9.06 -20.12 4.26
C ASP A 56 -9.82 -19.78 2.97
N ARG A 57 -10.83 -18.95 3.07
CA ARG A 57 -11.60 -18.49 1.92
C ARG A 57 -10.73 -17.68 0.95
N LEU A 58 -9.89 -16.80 1.48
CA LEU A 58 -8.96 -16.00 0.68
C LEU A 58 -7.85 -16.87 0.05
N PHE A 59 -7.41 -17.92 0.74
CA PHE A 59 -6.47 -18.89 0.17
C PHE A 59 -7.08 -19.58 -1.05
N ALA A 60 -8.31 -20.11 -0.93
CA ALA A 60 -9.02 -20.72 -2.05
C ALA A 60 -9.20 -19.73 -3.22
N LYS A 61 -9.52 -18.46 -2.91
CA LYS A 61 -9.63 -17.38 -3.91
C LYS A 61 -8.31 -17.07 -4.61
N ASN A 62 -7.18 -17.09 -3.88
CA ASN A 62 -5.85 -16.89 -4.44
C ASN A 62 -5.42 -18.06 -5.33
N VAL A 63 -5.69 -19.29 -4.89
CA VAL A 63 -5.40 -20.52 -5.65
C VAL A 63 -6.31 -20.66 -6.87
N GLY A 64 -7.56 -20.18 -6.79
CA GLY A 64 -8.55 -20.31 -7.87
C GLY A 64 -9.37 -21.59 -7.79
N VAL A 65 -9.52 -22.20 -6.61
CA VAL A 65 -10.35 -23.38 -6.38
C VAL A 65 -11.63 -23.04 -5.62
N LYS A 66 -12.63 -23.92 -5.69
CA LYS A 66 -13.89 -23.79 -4.97
C LYS A 66 -13.64 -23.87 -3.46
N PHE A 67 -14.37 -23.07 -2.69
CA PHE A 67 -14.28 -23.05 -1.23
C PHE A 67 -15.54 -23.62 -0.59
N TYR A 68 -15.35 -24.43 0.45
CA TYR A 68 -16.42 -24.93 1.31
C TYR A 68 -16.07 -24.68 2.78
N VAL A 69 -17.08 -24.43 3.59
CA VAL A 69 -16.94 -24.56 5.04
C VAL A 69 -17.19 -26.02 5.46
N PRO A 70 -16.65 -26.49 6.60
CA PRO A 70 -16.83 -27.88 7.03
C PRO A 70 -18.30 -28.31 7.14
N GLU A 71 -19.17 -27.40 7.56
CA GLU A 71 -20.61 -27.66 7.67
C GLU A 71 -21.27 -27.91 6.33
N GLU A 72 -20.82 -27.23 5.25
CA GLU A 72 -21.32 -27.49 3.89
C GLU A 72 -20.83 -28.84 3.37
N LEU A 73 -19.54 -29.13 3.54
CA LEU A 73 -18.91 -30.31 2.96
C LEU A 73 -19.34 -31.61 3.66
N PHE A 74 -19.37 -31.62 4.98
CA PHE A 74 -19.57 -32.84 5.78
C PHE A 74 -21.00 -33.00 6.31
N LEU A 75 -21.76 -31.91 6.44
CA LEU A 75 -23.09 -31.93 7.04
C LEU A 75 -24.21 -31.54 6.07
N ASN A 76 -23.89 -31.23 4.81
CA ASN A 76 -24.83 -30.74 3.78
C ASN A 76 -25.66 -29.52 4.26
N LYS A 77 -25.08 -28.67 5.13
CA LYS A 77 -25.76 -27.49 5.63
C LYS A 77 -25.30 -26.29 4.81
N THR A 78 -26.22 -25.64 4.10
CA THR A 78 -25.93 -24.38 3.41
C THR A 78 -25.63 -23.27 4.40
N SER A 79 -24.53 -22.55 4.16
CA SER A 79 -24.16 -21.36 4.93
C SER A 79 -24.57 -20.11 4.15
N ASN A 80 -25.57 -19.39 4.68
CA ASN A 80 -26.03 -18.10 4.12
C ASN A 80 -25.51 -16.91 4.96
N GLU A 81 -24.42 -17.10 5.67
CA GLU A 81 -23.86 -16.09 6.57
C GLU A 81 -23.14 -14.99 5.79
N GLU A 82 -23.29 -13.76 6.25
CA GLU A 82 -22.53 -12.61 5.71
C GLU A 82 -21.04 -12.82 5.93
N ILE A 83 -20.22 -12.41 4.94
CA ILE A 83 -18.76 -12.54 4.99
C ILE A 83 -18.11 -11.20 5.25
N ALA A 84 -17.26 -11.14 6.28
CA ALA A 84 -16.38 -10.02 6.55
C ALA A 84 -15.17 -10.03 5.60
N TRP A 85 -15.36 -9.54 4.40
CA TRP A 85 -14.27 -9.41 3.44
C TRP A 85 -13.21 -8.38 3.90
N PRO A 86 -11.95 -8.55 3.49
CA PRO A 86 -10.95 -7.50 3.67
C PRO A 86 -11.41 -6.18 3.03
N LYS A 87 -11.08 -5.06 3.69
CA LYS A 87 -11.41 -3.71 3.19
C LYS A 87 -10.72 -3.34 1.87
N PHE A 88 -9.67 -4.05 1.52
CA PHE A 88 -8.93 -3.88 0.27
C PHE A 88 -8.90 -5.21 -0.50
N ASP A 89 -9.41 -5.18 -1.72
CA ASP A 89 -9.26 -6.27 -2.69
C ASP A 89 -8.25 -5.82 -3.77
N PRO A 90 -7.05 -6.42 -3.83
CA PRO A 90 -6.02 -6.00 -4.78
C PRO A 90 -6.46 -6.18 -6.24
N LYS A 91 -7.35 -7.14 -6.53
CA LYS A 91 -7.87 -7.38 -7.89
C LYS A 91 -8.73 -6.23 -8.41
N LYS A 92 -9.36 -5.44 -7.53
CA LYS A 92 -10.11 -4.25 -7.92
C LYS A 92 -9.25 -3.16 -8.56
N LEU A 93 -7.94 -3.16 -8.33
CA LEU A 93 -7.02 -2.27 -9.03
C LEU A 93 -6.86 -2.60 -10.52
N LEU A 94 -7.32 -3.78 -10.95
CA LEU A 94 -7.34 -4.20 -12.37
C LEU A 94 -8.65 -3.84 -13.08
N GLU A 95 -9.67 -3.38 -12.33
CA GLU A 95 -10.95 -2.98 -12.90
C GLU A 95 -10.79 -1.66 -13.68
N ASN A 96 -11.36 -1.61 -14.88
CA ASN A 96 -11.31 -0.43 -15.75
C ASN A 96 -12.56 0.45 -15.57
N PRO A 97 -12.41 1.77 -15.72
CA PRO A 97 -11.16 2.51 -16.00
C PRO A 97 -10.27 2.66 -14.76
N LEU A 98 -8.96 2.58 -14.97
CA LEU A 98 -7.99 2.90 -13.92
C LEU A 98 -8.09 4.39 -13.58
N PRO A 99 -7.93 4.76 -12.28
CA PRO A 99 -7.92 6.16 -11.90
C PRO A 99 -6.75 6.88 -12.56
N GLN A 100 -6.95 8.14 -12.92
CA GLN A 100 -5.84 8.98 -13.41
C GLN A 100 -4.81 9.20 -12.30
N LEU A 101 -3.55 9.34 -12.68
CA LEU A 101 -2.42 9.45 -11.74
C LEU A 101 -2.61 10.58 -10.73
N LEU A 102 -3.13 11.72 -11.20
CA LEU A 102 -3.39 12.90 -10.38
C LEU A 102 -4.89 13.22 -10.35
N ASP A 103 -5.35 13.76 -9.25
CA ASP A 103 -6.70 14.25 -9.04
C ASP A 103 -6.64 15.66 -8.39
N PRO A 104 -7.08 16.71 -9.07
CA PRO A 104 -7.78 16.74 -10.36
C PRO A 104 -6.94 16.23 -11.55
N PRO A 105 -7.62 15.64 -12.55
CA PRO A 105 -6.93 15.01 -13.70
C PRO A 105 -6.05 15.95 -14.53
N ASN A 106 -6.37 17.23 -14.54
CA ASN A 106 -5.63 18.26 -15.30
C ASN A 106 -4.49 18.89 -14.49
N SER A 107 -4.17 18.34 -13.33
CA SER A 107 -3.06 18.82 -12.51
C SER A 107 -1.72 18.54 -13.18
N ASP A 108 -0.82 19.52 -13.11
CA ASP A 108 0.54 19.37 -13.63
C ASP A 108 1.36 18.48 -12.70
N LEU A 109 2.03 17.50 -13.25
CA LEU A 109 2.97 16.67 -12.50
C LEU A 109 4.16 17.51 -11.99
N THR A 110 4.68 18.38 -12.84
CA THR A 110 5.81 19.28 -12.56
C THR A 110 5.48 20.69 -13.03
N LYS A 111 6.11 21.70 -12.45
CA LYS A 111 6.00 23.10 -12.90
C LYS A 111 7.25 23.53 -13.66
N THR A 112 7.12 24.56 -14.49
CA THR A 112 8.24 25.16 -15.24
C THR A 112 9.09 26.09 -14.38
N HIS A 113 8.54 26.58 -13.27
CA HIS A 113 9.24 27.36 -12.25
C HIS A 113 9.65 26.50 -11.07
N GLN A 114 10.56 27.02 -10.26
CA GLN A 114 11.04 26.36 -9.06
C GLN A 114 9.93 26.15 -8.05
N GLU A 115 9.83 24.94 -7.48
CA GLU A 115 8.84 24.60 -6.48
C GLU A 115 9.33 23.58 -5.44
N VAL A 116 8.59 23.46 -4.34
CA VAL A 116 8.75 22.41 -3.34
C VAL A 116 7.49 21.55 -3.28
N ILE A 117 7.62 20.25 -3.43
CA ILE A 117 6.52 19.30 -3.28
C ILE A 117 6.67 18.58 -1.94
N LEU A 118 5.63 18.58 -1.10
CA LEU A 118 5.56 17.77 0.11
C LEU A 118 4.69 16.55 -0.16
N MET A 119 5.30 15.35 -0.06
CA MET A 119 4.54 14.09 -0.11
C MET A 119 3.85 13.88 1.23
N VAL A 120 2.54 13.60 1.22
CA VAL A 120 1.73 13.34 2.42
C VAL A 120 1.05 11.98 2.30
N GLY A 121 1.18 11.13 3.32
CA GLY A 121 0.52 9.82 3.32
C GLY A 121 1.16 8.85 4.30
N VAL A 122 0.42 7.81 4.67
CA VAL A 122 0.86 6.75 5.59
C VAL A 122 2.04 5.95 5.01
N GLN A 123 2.77 5.27 5.86
CA GLN A 123 3.78 4.29 5.41
C GLN A 123 3.13 3.25 4.50
N GLY A 124 3.82 2.86 3.42
CA GLY A 124 3.26 1.95 2.40
C GLY A 124 2.32 2.59 1.39
N SER A 125 2.07 3.90 1.44
CA SER A 125 1.18 4.57 0.47
C SER A 125 1.81 4.83 -0.92
N GLY A 126 3.09 4.54 -1.11
CA GLY A 126 3.77 4.70 -2.40
C GLY A 126 4.50 6.03 -2.62
N LYS A 127 4.67 6.87 -1.58
CA LYS A 127 5.36 8.18 -1.68
C LYS A 127 6.73 8.11 -2.33
N SER A 128 7.62 7.27 -1.77
CA SER A 128 9.00 7.14 -2.27
C SER A 128 9.03 6.64 -3.70
N PHE A 129 8.19 5.65 -4.03
CA PHE A 129 8.04 5.15 -5.38
C PHE A 129 7.61 6.27 -6.36
N PHE A 130 6.62 7.06 -5.97
CA PHE A 130 6.15 8.18 -6.79
C PHE A 130 7.23 9.25 -6.94
N ALA A 131 7.87 9.64 -5.84
CA ALA A 131 8.91 10.67 -5.85
C ALA A 131 10.10 10.26 -6.73
N GLU A 132 10.55 9.01 -6.65
CA GLU A 132 11.67 8.50 -7.44
C GLU A 132 11.29 8.31 -8.91
N LYS A 133 10.13 7.70 -9.19
CA LYS A 133 9.71 7.38 -10.57
C LYS A 133 9.34 8.61 -11.39
N TYR A 134 8.64 9.56 -10.81
CA TYR A 134 8.03 10.67 -11.55
C TYR A 134 8.72 12.01 -11.32
N LEU A 135 9.12 12.32 -10.09
CA LEU A 135 9.67 13.64 -9.78
C LEU A 135 11.20 13.67 -9.91
N GLN A 136 11.90 12.65 -9.41
CA GLN A 136 13.37 12.59 -9.56
C GLN A 136 13.78 12.50 -11.03
N THR A 137 13.10 11.68 -11.82
CA THR A 137 13.35 11.57 -13.28
C THR A 137 13.08 12.88 -14.02
N SER A 138 12.22 13.76 -13.47
CA SER A 138 11.93 15.09 -13.96
C SER A 138 12.88 16.17 -13.40
N GLY A 139 13.96 15.78 -12.71
CA GLY A 139 15.01 16.69 -12.23
C GLY A 139 14.82 17.25 -10.83
N TYR A 140 13.81 16.82 -10.08
CA TYR A 140 13.62 17.24 -8.68
C TYR A 140 14.62 16.58 -7.76
N ALA A 141 15.14 17.33 -6.79
CA ALA A 141 15.93 16.77 -5.73
C ALA A 141 15.05 16.06 -4.70
N VAL A 142 15.21 14.75 -4.54
CA VAL A 142 14.47 13.96 -3.53
C VAL A 142 15.14 14.09 -2.17
N ILE A 143 14.43 14.60 -1.18
CA ILE A 143 14.86 14.80 0.19
C ILE A 143 14.07 13.84 1.08
N SER A 144 14.67 12.70 1.46
CA SER A 144 14.05 11.68 2.29
C SER A 144 14.55 11.77 3.73
N ASN A 145 13.65 11.93 4.68
CA ASN A 145 13.98 11.94 6.10
C ASN A 145 14.56 10.60 6.56
N ASP A 146 14.12 9.49 6.00
CA ASP A 146 14.62 8.15 6.35
C ASP A 146 16.10 7.99 5.96
N LYS A 147 16.50 8.58 4.82
CA LYS A 147 17.89 8.57 4.35
C LYS A 147 18.78 9.59 5.11
N ILE A 148 18.21 10.73 5.50
CA ILE A 148 18.96 11.85 6.11
C ILE A 148 18.99 11.77 7.64
N GLY A 149 17.98 11.14 8.25
CA GLY A 149 17.92 10.82 9.67
C GLY A 149 17.32 11.90 10.58
N SER A 150 17.12 13.15 10.13
CA SER A 150 16.39 14.16 10.92
C SER A 150 15.77 15.27 10.09
N ARG A 151 14.69 15.87 10.64
CA ARG A 151 13.99 17.01 10.02
C ARG A 151 14.90 18.21 9.81
N ASP A 152 15.70 18.56 10.79
CA ASP A 152 16.55 19.75 10.70
C ASP A 152 17.65 19.59 9.64
N LYS A 153 18.21 18.39 9.49
CA LYS A 153 19.11 18.08 8.37
C LYS A 153 18.40 18.17 7.03
N SER A 154 17.16 17.68 6.93
CA SER A 154 16.34 17.79 5.72
C SER A 154 16.04 19.25 5.34
N LEU A 155 15.76 20.12 6.32
CA LEU A 155 15.59 21.55 6.10
C LEU A 155 16.87 22.21 5.58
N ASN A 156 18.04 21.84 6.13
CA ASN A 156 19.33 22.36 5.66
C ASN A 156 19.64 21.92 4.22
N VAL A 157 19.29 20.67 3.87
CA VAL A 157 19.42 20.17 2.48
C VAL A 157 18.47 20.92 1.56
N LEU A 158 17.22 21.11 1.97
CA LEU A 158 16.22 21.86 1.19
C LEU A 158 16.72 23.28 0.92
N LYS A 159 17.23 23.99 1.93
CA LYS A 159 17.79 25.34 1.78
C LYS A 159 18.89 25.39 0.70
N LYS A 160 19.81 24.43 0.70
CA LYS A 160 20.88 24.33 -0.31
C LYS A 160 20.32 24.09 -1.72
N VAL A 161 19.34 23.18 -1.84
CA VAL A 161 18.67 22.86 -3.11
C VAL A 161 17.98 24.10 -3.66
N LEU A 162 17.21 24.81 -2.84
CA LEU A 162 16.49 26.01 -3.27
C LEU A 162 17.47 27.13 -3.68
N SER A 163 18.56 27.34 -2.93
CA SER A 163 19.59 28.33 -3.28
C SER A 163 20.32 27.98 -4.60
N SER A 164 20.29 26.73 -5.05
CA SER A 164 20.85 26.32 -6.35
C SER A 164 19.86 26.43 -7.53
N GLY A 165 18.64 26.95 -7.30
CA GLY A 165 17.62 27.10 -8.32
C GLY A 165 16.89 25.79 -8.69
N LYS A 166 17.07 24.69 -7.93
CA LYS A 166 16.44 23.40 -8.21
C LYS A 166 15.16 23.24 -7.42
N SER A 167 14.17 22.58 -8.05
CA SER A 167 12.97 22.11 -7.36
C SER A 167 13.27 20.90 -6.45
N ALA A 168 12.48 20.75 -5.40
CA ALA A 168 12.66 19.68 -4.43
C ALA A 168 11.35 18.94 -4.14
N VAL A 169 11.45 17.66 -3.82
CA VAL A 169 10.38 16.88 -3.22
C VAL A 169 10.80 16.36 -1.85
N ILE A 170 9.96 16.59 -0.85
CA ILE A 170 10.19 16.12 0.52
C ILE A 170 9.43 14.81 0.71
N ASP A 171 10.16 13.70 0.70
CA ASP A 171 9.62 12.36 0.91
C ASP A 171 9.57 12.04 2.40
N ASN A 172 8.40 12.30 3.00
CA ASN A 172 8.10 11.97 4.39
C ASN A 172 6.58 11.77 4.56
N THR A 173 6.15 11.26 5.70
CA THR A 173 4.73 11.03 6.00
C THR A 173 3.91 12.31 6.21
N HIS A 174 4.53 13.37 6.72
CA HIS A 174 3.94 14.70 6.94
C HIS A 174 2.54 14.66 7.58
N VAL A 175 2.46 13.95 8.71
CA VAL A 175 1.22 13.50 9.33
C VAL A 175 0.26 14.61 9.77
N ASN A 176 0.76 15.79 10.08
CA ASN A 176 -0.02 16.91 10.60
C ASN A 176 0.57 18.26 10.16
N PRO A 177 -0.14 19.39 10.35
CA PRO A 177 0.33 20.72 9.97
C PRO A 177 1.71 21.06 10.55
N GLU A 178 1.98 20.71 11.82
CA GLU A 178 3.25 20.99 12.49
C GLU A 178 4.43 20.25 11.84
N ALA A 179 4.15 19.13 11.16
CA ALA A 179 5.15 18.40 10.40
C ALA A 179 5.46 19.06 9.05
N ARG A 180 4.50 19.79 8.47
CA ARG A 180 4.57 20.45 7.17
C ARG A 180 5.06 21.90 7.24
N GLU A 181 4.70 22.61 8.30
CA GLU A 181 4.87 24.04 8.47
C GLU A 181 6.28 24.55 8.17
N LYS A 182 7.32 23.89 8.72
CA LYS A 182 8.72 24.38 8.56
C LYS A 182 9.18 24.33 7.10
N PHE A 183 8.74 23.34 6.33
CA PHE A 183 9.08 23.22 4.91
C PHE A 183 8.36 24.28 4.08
N ILE A 184 7.06 24.51 4.35
CA ILE A 184 6.27 25.56 3.70
C ILE A 184 6.85 26.94 4.00
N LYS A 185 7.19 27.23 5.26
CA LYS A 185 7.82 28.49 5.65
C LYS A 185 9.17 28.71 4.93
N LEU A 186 9.96 27.66 4.82
CA LEU A 186 11.25 27.75 4.13
C LEU A 186 11.08 28.01 2.63
N ALA A 187 10.12 27.36 1.96
CA ALA A 187 9.78 27.64 0.58
C ALA A 187 9.38 29.12 0.38
N LYS A 188 8.47 29.62 1.23
CA LYS A 188 8.04 31.04 1.21
C LYS A 188 9.21 32.02 1.45
N GLN A 189 10.16 31.73 2.34
CA GLN A 189 11.34 32.56 2.57
C GLN A 189 12.25 32.67 1.33
N HIS A 190 12.21 31.65 0.46
CA HIS A 190 12.92 31.65 -0.81
C HIS A 190 12.09 32.14 -2.00
N ASN A 191 10.86 32.61 -1.79
CA ASN A 191 9.89 32.98 -2.83
C ASN A 191 9.60 31.83 -3.81
N VAL A 192 9.56 30.60 -3.30
CA VAL A 192 9.33 29.39 -4.06
C VAL A 192 7.94 28.84 -3.71
N SER A 193 7.17 28.45 -4.74
CA SER A 193 5.86 27.83 -4.56
C SER A 193 5.95 26.47 -3.86
N SER A 194 4.88 26.09 -3.15
CA SER A 194 4.80 24.81 -2.45
C SER A 194 3.50 24.09 -2.77
N ARG A 195 3.60 22.81 -3.18
CA ARG A 195 2.47 21.94 -3.44
C ARG A 195 2.45 20.75 -2.47
N CYS A 196 1.26 20.28 -2.16
CA CYS A 196 1.06 19.04 -1.42
C CYS A 196 0.62 17.92 -2.38
N PHE A 197 1.34 16.80 -2.39
CA PHE A 197 0.92 15.59 -3.06
C PHE A 197 0.42 14.59 -2.01
N LEU A 198 -0.92 14.51 -1.89
CA LEU A 198 -1.61 13.67 -0.93
C LEU A 198 -1.89 12.30 -1.54
N MET A 199 -1.27 11.27 -0.97
CA MET A 199 -1.46 9.89 -1.45
C MET A 199 -2.89 9.40 -1.23
N ASN A 200 -3.61 9.06 -2.28
CA ASN A 200 -4.95 8.50 -2.24
C ASN A 200 -4.92 6.98 -2.02
N THR A 201 -4.25 6.56 -0.95
CA THR A 201 -4.06 5.15 -0.57
C THR A 201 -4.73 4.88 0.75
N CYS A 202 -5.76 4.06 0.77
CA CYS A 202 -6.44 3.71 2.01
C CYS A 202 -5.53 2.89 2.95
N PRO A 203 -5.77 2.92 4.27
CA PRO A 203 -4.93 2.21 5.24
C PRO A 203 -4.82 0.70 5.00
N ALA A 204 -5.87 0.07 4.46
CA ALA A 204 -5.86 -1.36 4.15
C ALA A 204 -4.93 -1.67 2.95
N GLN A 205 -4.97 -0.84 1.91
CA GLN A 205 -4.04 -0.93 0.78
C GLN A 205 -2.59 -0.66 1.23
N ALA A 206 -2.36 0.33 2.09
CA ALA A 206 -1.03 0.61 2.62
C ALA A 206 -0.43 -0.61 3.36
N ARG A 207 -1.22 -1.31 4.18
CA ARG A 207 -0.82 -2.55 4.84
C ARG A 207 -0.50 -3.66 3.83
N HIS A 208 -1.31 -3.80 2.80
CA HIS A 208 -1.06 -4.74 1.71
C HIS A 208 0.28 -4.44 1.02
N ASN A 209 0.53 -3.18 0.67
CA ASN A 209 1.78 -2.74 0.05
C ASN A 209 3.01 -2.99 0.93
N ILE A 210 2.89 -2.77 2.25
CA ILE A 210 3.95 -3.07 3.22
C ILE A 210 4.23 -4.58 3.22
N THR A 211 3.17 -5.40 3.35
CA THR A 211 3.32 -6.87 3.35
C THR A 211 3.93 -7.38 2.05
N TYR A 212 3.47 -6.86 0.91
CA TYR A 212 4.05 -7.19 -0.39
C TYR A 212 5.55 -6.89 -0.43
N ARG A 213 5.94 -5.67 -0.04
CA ARG A 213 7.35 -5.26 -0.03
C ARG A 213 8.21 -6.11 0.89
N GLU A 214 7.72 -6.46 2.08
CA GLU A 214 8.42 -7.32 3.03
C GLU A 214 8.60 -8.77 2.53
N ILE A 215 7.75 -9.22 1.59
CA ILE A 215 7.91 -10.54 0.95
C ILE A 215 8.99 -10.50 -0.12
N ILE A 216 9.03 -9.45 -0.94
CA ILE A 216 9.96 -9.35 -2.09
C ILE A 216 11.32 -8.77 -1.71
N ASP A 217 11.39 -7.97 -0.65
CA ASP A 217 12.61 -7.33 -0.15
C ASP A 217 12.80 -7.63 1.33
N LYS A 218 13.65 -8.61 1.63
CA LYS A 218 13.94 -9.07 2.99
C LYS A 218 14.80 -8.11 3.81
N GLU A 219 15.51 -7.19 3.15
CA GLU A 219 16.37 -6.20 3.80
C GLU A 219 15.57 -4.97 4.24
N HIS A 220 14.35 -4.82 3.74
CA HIS A 220 13.50 -3.71 4.11
C HIS A 220 13.07 -3.79 5.59
N ALA A 221 13.21 -2.66 6.30
CA ALA A 221 12.80 -2.57 7.70
C ALA A 221 11.29 -2.87 7.87
N HIS A 222 10.97 -3.72 8.84
CA HIS A 222 9.59 -4.06 9.15
C HIS A 222 8.81 -2.86 9.68
N ILE A 223 7.63 -2.62 9.10
CA ILE A 223 6.70 -1.59 9.54
C ILE A 223 5.54 -2.25 10.29
N GLY A 224 5.58 -2.17 11.62
CA GLY A 224 4.56 -2.75 12.47
C GLY A 224 3.25 -1.94 12.54
N GLU A 225 2.16 -2.62 12.93
CA GLU A 225 0.85 -1.99 13.15
C GLU A 225 0.87 -0.77 14.08
N PRO A 226 1.67 -0.73 15.18
CA PRO A 226 1.73 0.47 16.02
C PRO A 226 2.17 1.73 15.28
N ILE A 227 3.06 1.61 14.29
CA ILE A 227 3.54 2.74 13.48
C ILE A 227 2.41 3.26 12.60
N ILE A 228 1.68 2.36 11.92
CA ILE A 228 0.55 2.72 11.06
C ILE A 228 -0.57 3.35 11.88
N ASN A 229 -0.95 2.72 12.99
CA ASN A 229 -2.01 3.23 13.87
C ASN A 229 -1.61 4.55 14.52
N GLY A 230 -0.34 4.73 14.89
CA GLY A 230 0.20 5.99 15.40
C GLY A 230 0.17 7.12 14.36
N TYR A 231 0.36 6.80 13.08
CA TYR A 231 0.13 7.76 12.00
C TYR A 231 -1.36 8.11 11.88
N LEU A 232 -2.23 7.11 11.78
CA LEU A 232 -3.66 7.31 11.57
C LEU A 232 -4.33 8.11 12.68
N SER A 233 -3.90 7.92 13.94
CA SER A 233 -4.43 8.66 15.10
C SER A 233 -4.03 10.14 15.12
N LYS A 234 -2.94 10.51 14.43
CA LYS A 234 -2.41 11.89 14.40
C LYS A 234 -2.62 12.58 13.07
N PHE A 235 -3.10 11.85 12.06
CA PHE A 235 -3.24 12.38 10.72
C PHE A 235 -4.29 13.51 10.68
N LYS A 236 -3.86 14.63 10.12
CA LYS A 236 -4.72 15.76 9.76
C LYS A 236 -4.54 16.02 8.27
N GLU A 237 -5.65 15.99 7.54
CA GLU A 237 -5.64 16.26 6.10
C GLU A 237 -5.05 17.64 5.82
N PRO A 238 -4.17 17.79 4.83
CA PRO A 238 -3.60 19.07 4.47
C PRO A 238 -4.67 20.01 3.92
N THR A 239 -4.55 21.32 4.24
CA THR A 239 -5.43 22.37 3.75
C THR A 239 -4.63 23.52 3.14
N LEU A 240 -5.25 24.30 2.24
CA LEU A 240 -4.62 25.47 1.63
C LEU A 240 -4.24 26.55 2.66
N ASP A 241 -4.97 26.62 3.79
CA ASP A 241 -4.69 27.56 4.87
C ASP A 241 -3.33 27.34 5.55
N GLU A 242 -2.71 26.15 5.37
CA GLU A 242 -1.35 25.90 5.81
C GLU A 242 -0.32 26.65 4.94
N GLY A 243 -0.75 27.12 3.77
CA GLY A 243 0.02 27.92 2.86
C GLY A 243 0.57 27.19 1.66
N PHE A 244 -0.03 26.05 1.30
CA PHE A 244 0.17 25.43 0.01
C PHE A 244 -0.51 26.22 -1.11
N ASP A 245 0.12 26.25 -2.29
CA ASP A 245 -0.47 26.82 -3.49
C ASP A 245 -1.46 25.85 -4.15
N GLU A 246 -1.18 24.54 -4.06
CA GLU A 246 -2.04 23.48 -4.57
C GLU A 246 -1.97 22.22 -3.68
N ILE A 247 -3.09 21.51 -3.59
CA ILE A 247 -3.16 20.17 -2.99
C ILE A 247 -3.70 19.22 -4.05
N ILE A 248 -2.92 18.21 -4.40
CA ILE A 248 -3.21 17.26 -5.45
C ILE A 248 -3.24 15.85 -4.86
N LYS A 249 -4.32 15.10 -5.08
CA LYS A 249 -4.37 13.69 -4.71
C LYS A 249 -3.62 12.85 -5.74
N VAL A 250 -2.88 11.87 -5.25
CA VAL A 250 -2.04 11.01 -6.08
C VAL A 250 -2.54 9.57 -6.01
N ASN A 251 -2.95 9.02 -7.15
CA ASN A 251 -3.36 7.63 -7.32
C ASN A 251 -2.16 6.82 -7.81
N VAL A 252 -1.44 6.18 -6.90
CA VAL A 252 -0.30 5.35 -7.30
C VAL A 252 -0.81 4.01 -7.80
N LEU A 253 -0.55 3.76 -9.07
CA LEU A 253 -0.71 2.45 -9.66
C LEU A 253 0.59 1.66 -9.49
N PRO A 254 0.51 0.39 -9.04
CA PRO A 254 1.69 -0.43 -8.92
C PRO A 254 2.30 -0.69 -10.31
N ASP A 255 3.63 -0.66 -10.35
CA ASP A 255 4.40 -0.98 -11.54
C ASP A 255 5.39 -2.09 -11.19
N PHE A 256 5.47 -3.12 -12.04
CA PHE A 256 6.18 -4.33 -11.75
C PHE A 256 7.24 -4.63 -12.81
N LYS A 257 8.46 -4.86 -12.38
CA LYS A 257 9.55 -5.31 -13.25
C LYS A 257 9.41 -6.78 -13.66
N TYR A 258 8.78 -7.60 -12.82
CA TYR A 258 8.68 -9.05 -12.99
C TYR A 258 7.22 -9.49 -12.87
N GLU A 259 6.78 -10.39 -13.77
CA GLU A 259 5.41 -10.95 -13.76
C GLU A 259 5.08 -11.67 -12.45
N GLN A 260 6.04 -12.37 -11.87
CA GLN A 260 5.85 -13.03 -10.57
C GLN A 260 5.56 -12.04 -9.43
N HIS A 261 6.13 -10.84 -9.46
CA HIS A 261 5.84 -9.78 -8.50
C HIS A 261 4.44 -9.21 -8.71
N GLN A 262 4.04 -9.06 -9.97
CA GLN A 262 2.68 -8.66 -10.33
C GLN A 262 1.65 -9.68 -9.85
N ALA A 263 1.85 -10.95 -10.14
CA ALA A 263 0.98 -12.04 -9.70
C ALA A 263 0.83 -12.05 -8.18
N LEU A 264 1.94 -11.93 -7.44
CA LEU A 264 1.93 -11.88 -5.98
C LEU A 264 1.16 -10.65 -5.45
N TYR A 265 1.36 -9.48 -6.06
CA TYR A 265 0.70 -8.24 -5.59
C TYR A 265 -0.81 -8.32 -5.70
N PHE A 266 -1.35 -8.93 -6.77
CA PHE A 266 -2.79 -9.07 -6.96
C PHE A 266 -3.44 -10.23 -6.19
N MET A 267 -2.69 -10.92 -5.34
CA MET A 267 -3.22 -11.87 -4.37
C MET A 267 -3.63 -11.18 -3.07
N HIS A 268 -4.58 -11.77 -2.34
CA HIS A 268 -4.84 -11.37 -0.97
C HIS A 268 -3.65 -11.79 -0.09
N LEU A 269 -2.90 -10.82 0.44
CA LEU A 269 -1.72 -11.07 1.28
C LEU A 269 -2.04 -11.06 2.78
N LEU A 270 -3.18 -10.48 3.16
CA LEU A 270 -3.62 -10.28 4.53
C LEU A 270 -4.95 -10.99 4.78
N GLU A 271 -5.17 -11.40 6.03
CA GLU A 271 -6.35 -12.14 6.49
C GLU A 271 -7.57 -11.24 6.78
N LYS A 272 -7.35 -9.91 6.93
CA LYS A 272 -8.35 -8.92 7.37
C LYS A 272 -8.22 -7.64 6.57
#